data_833663cc05b6bbd4d7dde4d0beb51c0f
#
_entry.id   833663cc05b6bbd4d7dde4d0beb51c0f
#
_cell.length_a   1.000
_cell.length_b   1.000
_cell.length_c   1.000
_cell.angle_alpha   90.00
_cell.angle_beta   90.00
_cell.angle_gamma   90.00
#
_symmetry.space_group_name_H-M   'P 1'
#
loop_
_entity.id
_entity.type
_entity.pdbx_description
1 polymer ?
#
loop_
_entity_poly.entity_id
_entity_poly.type
_entity_poly.pdbx_seq_one_letter_code
_entity_poly.pdbx_strand_id
1 'polypeptide(L)'
;MSTQLLTNPTAKPPEPPPPDPPLITKEEYALQEAEAIIEGKDAELSAKDAKIKALESELASVKDEVKARANEKREKPPHKHAQASGWQTFEATAYTAYCAEGCTGTTATGLDVSHTIYHAGKRIIAVDPSVIALGSTVEVRQADGTTFEAVAQDVGGAIKGAKIDVLVANEAGAVQFGRQSVQVRVIN
;
A
#
# COMPACT_ATOMS: atom_id res chain seq x y z
N MET A 1 22.82 88.77 -47.27
CA MET A 1 22.57 87.82 -46.19
C MET A 1 21.24 87.19 -46.53
N SER A 2 21.22 85.93 -47.11
CA SER A 2 19.99 85.21 -47.47
C SER A 2 19.66 84.17 -46.44
N THR A 3 18.51 84.35 -45.81
CA THR A 3 18.00 83.42 -44.77
C THR A 3 17.22 82.34 -45.54
N GLN A 4 17.71 81.13 -45.53
CA GLN A 4 16.99 79.95 -46.06
C GLN A 4 16.01 79.44 -44.99
N LEU A 5 14.71 79.40 -45.29
CA LEU A 5 13.67 78.78 -44.56
C LEU A 5 13.74 77.26 -44.82
N LEU A 6 14.09 76.49 -43.77
CA LEU A 6 14.00 75.02 -43.76
C LEU A 6 12.54 74.63 -43.62
N THR A 7 11.97 74.09 -44.68
CA THR A 7 10.61 73.45 -44.68
C THR A 7 10.74 72.06 -44.06
N ASN A 8 10.07 71.84 -42.97
CA ASN A 8 9.95 70.55 -42.28
C ASN A 8 9.11 69.60 -43.14
N PRO A 9 9.53 68.33 -43.37
CA PRO A 9 8.73 67.38 -44.15
C PRO A 9 7.45 67.02 -43.39
N THR A 10 6.33 67.10 -44.06
CA THR A 10 4.98 66.78 -43.67
C THR A 10 4.92 65.43 -42.95
N ALA A 11 4.57 65.43 -41.65
CA ALA A 11 4.25 64.24 -40.92
C ALA A 11 3.02 63.56 -41.53
N LYS A 12 3.11 62.26 -41.84
CA LYS A 12 1.98 61.43 -42.28
C LYS A 12 0.85 61.57 -41.26
N PRO A 13 -0.40 61.82 -41.68
CA PRO A 13 -1.53 61.83 -40.75
C PRO A 13 -1.67 60.48 -40.01
N PRO A 14 -2.08 60.46 -38.73
CA PRO A 14 -2.28 59.24 -38.00
C PRO A 14 -3.32 58.36 -38.72
N GLU A 15 -3.04 57.08 -38.81
CA GLU A 15 -3.98 56.09 -39.33
C GLU A 15 -5.26 56.12 -38.48
N PRO A 16 -6.44 55.98 -39.07
CA PRO A 16 -7.70 55.91 -38.37
C PRO A 16 -7.64 54.67 -37.42
N PRO A 17 -8.25 54.76 -36.23
CA PRO A 17 -8.32 53.61 -35.33
C PRO A 17 -9.03 52.43 -36.02
N PRO A 18 -8.66 51.21 -35.71
CA PRO A 18 -9.33 50.02 -36.25
C PRO A 18 -10.85 50.10 -35.93
N PRO A 19 -11.71 49.58 -36.79
CA PRO A 19 -13.14 49.57 -36.57
C PRO A 19 -13.45 48.79 -35.26
N ASP A 20 -14.42 49.25 -34.53
CA ASP A 20 -14.90 48.56 -33.32
C ASP A 20 -15.29 47.11 -33.69
N PRO A 21 -14.96 46.11 -32.84
CA PRO A 21 -15.39 44.76 -33.07
C PRO A 21 -16.93 44.67 -33.13
N PRO A 22 -17.47 43.78 -33.96
CA PRO A 22 -18.92 43.62 -34.09
C PRO A 22 -19.53 43.30 -32.72
N LEU A 23 -20.64 43.96 -32.41
CA LEU A 23 -21.44 43.70 -31.19
C LEU A 23 -22.04 42.30 -31.33
N ILE A 24 -21.52 41.35 -30.57
CA ILE A 24 -22.09 40.01 -30.49
C ILE A 24 -23.36 40.02 -29.61
N THR A 25 -24.34 39.26 -30.00
CA THR A 25 -25.55 39.08 -29.19
C THR A 25 -25.27 38.33 -27.92
N LYS A 26 -26.18 38.48 -26.92
CA LYS A 26 -26.03 37.77 -25.64
C LYS A 26 -26.04 36.24 -25.81
N GLU A 27 -26.76 35.76 -26.83
CA GLU A 27 -26.83 34.34 -27.18
C GLU A 27 -25.55 33.87 -27.80
N GLU A 28 -24.91 34.65 -28.71
CA GLU A 28 -23.62 34.31 -29.30
C GLU A 28 -22.49 34.27 -28.24
N TYR A 29 -22.52 35.19 -27.26
CA TYR A 29 -21.56 35.18 -26.18
C TYR A 29 -21.72 33.94 -25.29
N ALA A 30 -22.94 33.57 -24.94
CA ALA A 30 -23.23 32.37 -24.14
C ALA A 30 -22.81 31.07 -24.89
N LEU A 31 -22.96 31.05 -26.20
CA LEU A 31 -22.53 29.91 -27.02
C LEU A 31 -21.01 29.77 -27.03
N GLN A 32 -20.28 30.88 -27.22
CA GLN A 32 -18.81 30.87 -27.15
C GLN A 32 -18.28 30.44 -25.78
N GLU A 33 -18.93 30.88 -24.69
CA GLU A 33 -18.55 30.47 -23.34
C GLU A 33 -18.79 28.97 -23.11
N ALA A 34 -19.92 28.45 -23.62
CA ALA A 34 -20.23 27.02 -23.52
C ALA A 34 -19.24 26.16 -24.35
N GLU A 35 -18.89 26.60 -25.55
CA GLU A 35 -17.91 25.91 -26.40
C GLU A 35 -16.52 25.87 -25.74
N ALA A 36 -16.06 26.96 -25.14
CA ALA A 36 -14.79 27.01 -24.42
C ALA A 36 -14.76 26.08 -23.20
N ILE A 37 -15.91 25.95 -22.48
CA ILE A 37 -16.04 25.02 -21.38
C ILE A 37 -15.98 23.56 -21.88
N ILE A 38 -16.62 23.26 -23.00
CA ILE A 38 -16.61 21.91 -23.60
C ILE A 38 -15.19 21.55 -24.02
N GLU A 39 -14.49 22.42 -24.76
CA GLU A 39 -13.09 22.20 -25.15
C GLU A 39 -12.18 21.94 -23.93
N GLY A 40 -12.33 22.72 -22.87
CA GLY A 40 -11.59 22.53 -21.63
C GLY A 40 -11.85 21.18 -20.99
N LYS A 41 -13.11 20.72 -20.97
CA LYS A 41 -13.50 19.42 -20.43
C LYS A 41 -13.02 18.26 -21.29
N ASP A 42 -13.05 18.40 -22.60
CA ASP A 42 -12.55 17.38 -23.54
C ASP A 42 -11.03 17.18 -23.39
N ALA A 43 -10.30 18.27 -23.19
CA ALA A 43 -8.87 18.20 -22.89
C ALA A 43 -8.59 17.51 -21.55
N GLU A 44 -9.36 17.81 -20.50
CA GLU A 44 -9.25 17.15 -19.20
C GLU A 44 -9.60 15.65 -19.28
N LEU A 45 -10.64 15.32 -20.03
CA LEU A 45 -11.06 13.92 -20.25
C LEU A 45 -9.95 13.13 -20.97
N SER A 46 -9.38 13.69 -22.04
CA SER A 46 -8.28 13.10 -22.78
C SER A 46 -7.03 12.88 -21.91
N ALA A 47 -6.72 13.82 -21.00
CA ALA A 47 -5.62 13.67 -20.08
C ALA A 47 -5.88 12.56 -19.03
N LYS A 48 -7.12 12.42 -18.57
CA LYS A 48 -7.54 11.34 -17.67
C LYS A 48 -7.48 9.97 -18.33
N ASP A 49 -7.91 9.87 -19.59
CA ASP A 49 -7.86 8.63 -20.37
C ASP A 49 -6.40 8.18 -20.59
N ALA A 50 -5.51 9.11 -20.90
CA ALA A 50 -4.08 8.81 -21.01
C ALA A 50 -3.49 8.29 -19.69
N LYS A 51 -3.91 8.86 -18.55
CA LYS A 51 -3.47 8.42 -17.23
C LYS A 51 -4.03 7.05 -16.86
N ILE A 52 -5.28 6.78 -17.18
CA ILE A 52 -5.91 5.45 -16.98
C ILE A 52 -5.13 4.41 -17.76
N LYS A 53 -4.84 4.65 -19.04
CA LYS A 53 -4.08 3.73 -19.88
C LYS A 53 -2.66 3.46 -19.37
N ALA A 54 -2.00 4.50 -18.82
CA ALA A 54 -0.69 4.34 -18.20
C ALA A 54 -0.75 3.47 -16.94
N LEU A 55 -1.75 3.70 -16.07
CA LEU A 55 -1.96 2.92 -14.84
C LEU A 55 -2.35 1.46 -15.13
N GLU A 56 -3.13 1.21 -16.17
CA GLU A 56 -3.46 -0.15 -16.61
C GLU A 56 -2.22 -0.91 -17.10
N SER A 57 -1.32 -0.23 -17.82
CA SER A 57 -0.04 -0.81 -18.25
C SER A 57 0.87 -1.14 -17.07
N GLU A 58 0.95 -0.24 -16.09
CA GLU A 58 1.73 -0.46 -14.87
C GLU A 58 1.15 -1.62 -14.04
N LEU A 59 -0.17 -1.67 -13.92
CA LEU A 59 -0.86 -2.76 -13.24
C LEU A 59 -0.62 -4.12 -13.91
N ALA A 60 -0.59 -4.17 -15.24
CA ALA A 60 -0.27 -5.39 -15.99
C ALA A 60 1.17 -5.83 -15.71
N SER A 61 2.13 -4.91 -15.73
CA SER A 61 3.54 -5.20 -15.42
C SER A 61 3.72 -5.74 -14.00
N VAL A 62 3.09 -5.09 -13.00
CA VAL A 62 3.14 -5.55 -11.60
C VAL A 62 2.49 -6.93 -11.44
N LYS A 63 1.39 -7.21 -12.13
CA LYS A 63 0.76 -8.54 -12.11
C LYS A 63 1.69 -9.63 -12.66
N ASP A 64 2.41 -9.34 -13.73
CA ASP A 64 3.36 -10.28 -14.31
C ASP A 64 4.58 -10.50 -13.42
N GLU A 65 5.09 -9.43 -12.76
CA GLU A 65 6.14 -9.56 -11.77
C GLU A 65 5.71 -10.40 -10.55
N VAL A 66 4.50 -10.17 -10.04
CA VAL A 66 3.94 -10.96 -8.92
C VAL A 66 3.80 -12.42 -9.33
N LYS A 67 3.34 -12.69 -10.56
CA LYS A 67 3.20 -14.05 -11.09
C LYS A 67 4.57 -14.72 -11.30
N ALA A 68 5.56 -13.98 -11.78
CA ALA A 68 6.94 -14.47 -11.91
C ALA A 68 7.56 -14.79 -10.55
N ARG A 69 7.41 -13.91 -9.55
CA ARG A 69 7.86 -14.16 -8.16
C ARG A 69 7.14 -15.33 -7.50
N ALA A 70 5.85 -15.51 -7.79
CA ALA A 70 5.09 -16.66 -7.30
C ALA A 70 5.58 -17.98 -7.92
N ASN A 71 5.98 -17.98 -9.21
CA ASN A 71 6.57 -19.13 -9.86
C ASN A 71 7.99 -19.43 -9.36
N GLU A 72 8.83 -18.40 -9.19
CA GLU A 72 10.19 -18.55 -8.64
C GLU A 72 10.17 -19.10 -7.21
N LYS A 73 9.13 -18.73 -6.42
CA LYS A 73 8.89 -19.28 -5.08
C LYS A 73 8.41 -20.73 -5.13
N ARG A 74 7.87 -21.19 -6.27
CA ARG A 74 7.50 -22.60 -6.52
C ARG A 74 8.67 -23.47 -6.99
N GLU A 75 9.67 -22.87 -7.65
CA GLU A 75 10.84 -23.60 -8.14
C GLU A 75 12.00 -23.68 -7.14
N LYS A 76 12.00 -22.89 -6.05
CA LYS A 76 12.87 -23.20 -4.93
C LYS A 76 12.43 -24.55 -4.36
N PRO A 77 13.36 -25.53 -4.29
CA PRO A 77 13.02 -26.82 -3.68
C PRO A 77 12.42 -26.52 -2.31
N PRO A 78 11.33 -27.18 -1.93
CA PRO A 78 10.75 -26.97 -0.62
C PRO A 78 11.88 -27.22 0.37
N HIS A 79 12.29 -26.16 1.09
CA HIS A 79 12.99 -26.38 2.33
C HIS A 79 12.14 -27.45 3.01
N LYS A 80 12.74 -28.57 3.37
CA LYS A 80 12.09 -29.66 4.10
C LYS A 80 11.53 -29.03 5.37
N HIS A 81 10.39 -28.33 5.26
CA HIS A 81 9.52 -28.15 6.39
C HIS A 81 9.13 -29.57 6.75
N ALA A 82 9.77 -30.09 7.77
CA ALA A 82 9.33 -31.32 8.35
C ALA A 82 7.86 -31.06 8.69
N GLN A 83 6.94 -31.58 7.86
CA GLN A 83 5.58 -31.85 8.25
C GLN A 83 5.69 -32.94 9.32
N ALA A 84 6.22 -32.55 10.47
CA ALA A 84 6.10 -33.33 11.65
C ALA A 84 4.62 -33.23 12.02
N SER A 85 3.87 -34.26 11.61
CA SER A 85 2.47 -34.48 12.01
C SER A 85 2.34 -34.69 13.53
N GLY A 86 3.40 -34.34 14.28
CA GLY A 86 3.51 -34.46 15.71
C GLY A 86 3.70 -33.13 16.42
N TRP A 87 3.43 -33.15 17.72
CA TRP A 87 3.67 -32.02 18.60
C TRP A 87 5.17 -31.79 18.77
N GLN A 88 5.60 -30.54 18.67
CA GLN A 88 6.96 -30.09 18.91
C GLN A 88 6.99 -29.05 20.02
N THR A 89 8.04 -29.05 20.83
CA THR A 89 8.19 -28.08 21.92
C THR A 89 8.77 -26.77 21.42
N PHE A 90 8.10 -25.67 21.76
CA PHE A 90 8.51 -24.30 21.47
C PHE A 90 8.57 -23.47 22.75
N GLU A 91 9.41 -22.45 22.75
CA GLU A 91 9.32 -21.36 23.70
C GLU A 91 8.30 -20.35 23.17
N ALA A 92 7.32 -19.98 23.96
CA ALA A 92 6.32 -18.99 23.63
C ALA A 92 6.48 -17.74 24.50
N THR A 93 6.44 -16.57 23.87
CA THR A 93 6.32 -15.26 24.49
C THR A 93 5.09 -14.55 23.96
N ALA A 94 4.82 -13.33 24.38
CA ALA A 94 3.71 -12.53 23.88
C ALA A 94 4.16 -11.10 23.57
N TYR A 95 3.58 -10.53 22.51
CA TYR A 95 3.83 -9.16 22.07
C TYR A 95 2.52 -8.41 21.81
N THR A 96 2.61 -7.09 21.70
CA THR A 96 1.48 -6.21 21.37
C THR A 96 1.68 -5.57 20.01
N ALA A 97 0.59 -5.15 19.37
CA ALA A 97 0.60 -4.47 18.09
C ALA A 97 1.44 -3.17 18.09
N TYR A 98 1.56 -2.55 19.24
CA TYR A 98 2.37 -1.36 19.48
C TYR A 98 3.35 -1.61 20.61
N CYS A 99 4.62 -1.39 20.36
CA CYS A 99 5.70 -1.56 21.33
C CYS A 99 6.68 -0.38 21.25
N ALA A 100 7.44 -0.14 22.31
CA ALA A 100 8.45 0.92 22.36
C ALA A 100 9.60 0.71 21.35
N GLU A 101 9.76 -0.50 20.84
CA GLU A 101 10.80 -0.93 19.93
C GLU A 101 10.44 -0.77 18.43
N GLY A 102 9.31 -0.08 18.12
CA GLY A 102 8.94 0.26 16.74
C GLY A 102 7.94 -0.67 16.07
N CYS A 103 7.08 -1.35 16.84
CA CYS A 103 5.94 -2.08 16.29
C CYS A 103 4.95 -1.10 15.61
N THR A 104 4.57 -1.40 14.37
CA THR A 104 3.80 -0.48 13.52
C THR A 104 2.30 -0.78 13.47
N GLY A 105 1.83 -1.80 14.22
CA GLY A 105 0.46 -2.28 14.10
C GLY A 105 0.21 -3.11 12.83
N THR A 106 1.27 -3.47 12.09
CA THR A 106 1.19 -4.25 10.85
C THR A 106 2.13 -5.44 10.92
N THR A 107 1.64 -6.63 10.61
CA THR A 107 2.43 -7.86 10.59
C THR A 107 3.35 -7.93 9.35
N ALA A 108 4.28 -8.88 9.36
CA ALA A 108 5.17 -9.14 8.22
C ALA A 108 4.42 -9.54 6.93
N THR A 109 3.20 -10.07 7.04
CA THR A 109 2.34 -10.39 5.88
C THR A 109 1.50 -9.20 5.41
N GLY A 110 1.61 -8.03 6.09
CA GLY A 110 0.87 -6.82 5.74
C GLY A 110 -0.52 -6.73 6.38
N LEU A 111 -0.83 -7.59 7.36
CA LEU A 111 -2.10 -7.56 8.06
C LEU A 111 -2.09 -6.46 9.13
N ASP A 112 -3.08 -5.56 9.11
CA ASP A 112 -3.31 -4.58 10.18
C ASP A 112 -3.86 -5.27 11.43
N VAL A 113 -3.13 -5.14 12.53
CA VAL A 113 -3.45 -5.73 13.82
C VAL A 113 -3.68 -4.68 14.92
N SER A 114 -3.90 -3.44 14.53
CA SER A 114 -4.10 -2.30 15.44
C SER A 114 -5.29 -2.52 16.38
N HIS A 115 -6.30 -3.26 15.95
CA HIS A 115 -7.57 -3.45 16.66
C HIS A 115 -7.97 -4.91 16.83
N THR A 116 -7.12 -5.85 16.44
CA THR A 116 -7.42 -7.27 16.53
C THR A 116 -6.19 -8.10 16.83
N ILE A 117 -6.37 -9.18 17.55
CA ILE A 117 -5.35 -10.21 17.78
C ILE A 117 -5.67 -11.50 17.01
N TYR A 118 -6.71 -11.44 16.16
CA TYR A 118 -7.21 -12.57 15.40
C TYR A 118 -7.21 -12.33 13.89
N HIS A 119 -6.96 -13.38 13.15
CA HIS A 119 -7.19 -13.45 11.71
C HIS A 119 -7.92 -14.74 11.37
N ALA A 120 -9.05 -14.62 10.66
CA ALA A 120 -9.93 -15.76 10.33
C ALA A 120 -10.30 -16.64 11.58
N GLY A 121 -10.56 -15.98 12.71
CA GLY A 121 -10.92 -16.65 13.96
C GLY A 121 -9.77 -17.29 14.74
N LYS A 122 -8.52 -17.21 14.26
CA LYS A 122 -7.31 -17.77 14.85
C LYS A 122 -6.42 -16.68 15.45
N ARG A 123 -5.71 -17.01 16.53
CA ARG A 123 -4.73 -16.10 17.14
C ARG A 123 -3.59 -15.82 16.16
N ILE A 124 -3.10 -14.61 16.12
CA ILE A 124 -1.94 -14.25 15.32
C ILE A 124 -0.67 -14.54 16.11
N ILE A 125 0.32 -15.15 15.45
CA ILE A 125 1.64 -15.42 16.03
C ILE A 125 2.75 -14.98 15.07
N ALA A 126 3.87 -14.55 15.68
CA ALA A 126 5.15 -14.42 15.01
C ALA A 126 5.95 -15.72 15.14
N VAL A 127 6.66 -16.07 14.09
CA VAL A 127 7.39 -17.33 13.96
C VAL A 127 8.74 -17.13 13.26
N ASP A 128 9.60 -18.16 13.30
CA ASP A 128 10.69 -18.29 12.35
C ASP A 128 10.16 -18.94 11.06
N PRO A 129 10.17 -18.25 9.91
CA PRO A 129 9.66 -18.80 8.66
C PRO A 129 10.44 -20.03 8.15
N SER A 130 11.64 -20.27 8.66
CA SER A 130 12.42 -21.48 8.35
C SER A 130 11.89 -22.73 9.08
N VAL A 131 11.09 -22.54 10.14
CA VAL A 131 10.52 -23.61 10.95
C VAL A 131 9.01 -23.75 10.71
N ILE A 132 8.28 -22.64 10.75
CA ILE A 132 6.84 -22.59 10.46
C ILE A 132 6.64 -21.57 9.35
N ALA A 133 6.15 -21.99 8.19
CA ALA A 133 5.93 -21.09 7.07
C ALA A 133 4.87 -20.04 7.41
N LEU A 134 5.05 -18.79 6.94
CA LEU A 134 4.01 -17.76 7.05
C LEU A 134 2.74 -18.23 6.33
N GLY A 135 1.58 -17.93 6.94
CA GLY A 135 0.28 -18.39 6.49
C GLY A 135 -0.13 -19.76 7.03
N SER A 136 0.79 -20.53 7.65
CA SER A 136 0.44 -21.82 8.23
C SER A 136 -0.51 -21.66 9.43
N THR A 137 -1.46 -22.57 9.54
CA THR A 137 -2.27 -22.75 10.75
C THR A 137 -1.60 -23.76 11.67
N VAL A 138 -1.51 -23.41 12.94
CA VAL A 138 -0.94 -24.27 13.97
C VAL A 138 -1.91 -24.42 15.12
N GLU A 139 -1.85 -25.54 15.82
CA GLU A 139 -2.45 -25.72 17.12
C GLU A 139 -1.37 -25.57 18.18
N VAL A 140 -1.64 -24.74 19.18
CA VAL A 140 -0.75 -24.46 20.32
C VAL A 140 -1.37 -25.02 21.57
N ARG A 141 -0.63 -25.85 22.32
CA ARG A 141 -1.02 -26.36 23.63
C ARG A 141 -0.11 -25.77 24.70
N GLN A 142 -0.69 -25.08 25.63
CA GLN A 142 0.00 -24.48 26.77
C GLN A 142 0.32 -25.55 27.86
N ALA A 143 1.15 -25.17 28.83
CA ALA A 143 1.57 -26.06 29.91
C ALA A 143 0.40 -26.51 30.83
N ASP A 144 -0.64 -25.70 30.94
CA ASP A 144 -1.88 -25.99 31.67
C ASP A 144 -2.84 -26.91 30.91
N GLY A 145 -2.48 -27.31 29.67
CA GLY A 145 -3.31 -28.14 28.80
C GLY A 145 -4.29 -27.37 27.92
N THR A 146 -4.42 -26.07 28.11
CA THR A 146 -5.26 -25.20 27.22
C THR A 146 -4.74 -25.23 25.81
N THR A 147 -5.63 -25.35 24.85
CA THR A 147 -5.28 -25.32 23.42
C THR A 147 -5.97 -24.19 22.70
N PHE A 148 -5.28 -23.61 21.68
CA PHE A 148 -5.85 -22.65 20.76
C PHE A 148 -5.24 -22.80 19.37
N GLU A 149 -6.02 -22.43 18.35
CA GLU A 149 -5.51 -22.32 16.98
C GLU A 149 -4.86 -20.94 16.76
N ALA A 150 -3.75 -20.96 16.03
CA ALA A 150 -3.05 -19.75 15.63
C ALA A 150 -2.65 -19.80 14.17
N VAL A 151 -2.43 -18.62 13.58
CA VAL A 151 -1.94 -18.45 12.22
C VAL A 151 -0.64 -17.65 12.25
N ALA A 152 0.36 -18.15 11.55
CA ALA A 152 1.67 -17.53 11.44
C ALA A 152 1.61 -16.34 10.45
N GLN A 153 1.46 -15.12 10.95
CA GLN A 153 1.32 -13.91 10.12
C GLN A 153 2.47 -12.92 10.33
N ASP A 154 3.33 -13.18 11.31
CA ASP A 154 4.37 -12.22 11.66
C ASP A 154 5.73 -12.90 11.86
N VAL A 155 6.78 -12.07 11.92
CA VAL A 155 8.16 -12.47 12.23
C VAL A 155 8.74 -11.53 13.27
N GLY A 156 9.66 -12.03 14.09
CA GLY A 156 10.39 -11.21 15.04
C GLY A 156 11.90 -11.40 14.89
N GLY A 157 12.68 -10.33 15.11
CA GLY A 157 14.14 -10.40 15.07
C GLY A 157 14.70 -11.45 16.07
N ALA A 158 14.08 -11.55 17.24
CA ALA A 158 14.44 -12.49 18.29
C ALA A 158 13.69 -13.84 18.17
N ILE A 159 12.72 -13.97 17.28
CA ILE A 159 11.92 -15.20 17.11
C ILE A 159 12.63 -16.09 16.08
N LYS A 160 13.50 -16.98 16.57
CA LYS A 160 14.32 -17.88 15.76
C LYS A 160 14.23 -19.30 16.26
N GLY A 161 14.24 -20.26 15.32
CA GLY A 161 14.14 -21.69 15.64
C GLY A 161 12.79 -22.06 16.25
N ALA A 162 12.81 -22.87 17.29
CA ALA A 162 11.59 -23.31 18.01
C ALA A 162 11.07 -22.26 19.00
N LYS A 163 10.77 -21.05 18.49
CA LYS A 163 10.16 -19.96 19.22
C LYS A 163 8.94 -19.44 18.49
N ILE A 164 7.92 -19.06 19.25
CA ILE A 164 6.75 -18.32 18.78
C ILE A 164 6.49 -17.12 19.69
N ASP A 165 5.89 -16.07 19.11
CA ASP A 165 5.47 -14.89 19.86
C ASP A 165 3.98 -14.65 19.59
N VAL A 166 3.17 -14.63 20.64
CA VAL A 166 1.71 -14.62 20.53
C VAL A 166 1.21 -13.18 20.64
N LEU A 167 0.50 -12.71 19.61
CA LEU A 167 -0.10 -11.38 19.67
C LEU A 167 -1.18 -11.31 20.73
N VAL A 168 -1.08 -10.32 21.62
CA VAL A 168 -2.03 -10.02 22.68
C VAL A 168 -2.52 -8.59 22.61
N ALA A 169 -3.66 -8.31 23.23
CA ALA A 169 -4.34 -7.02 23.08
C ALA A 169 -3.61 -5.87 23.79
N ASN A 170 -2.87 -6.15 24.88
CA ASN A 170 -2.22 -5.13 25.68
C ASN A 170 -1.05 -5.71 26.50
N GLU A 171 -0.25 -4.84 27.10
CA GLU A 171 0.91 -5.23 27.89
C GLU A 171 0.55 -6.10 29.12
N ALA A 172 -0.58 -5.84 29.76
CA ALA A 172 -1.03 -6.67 30.89
C ALA A 172 -1.25 -8.13 30.44
N GLY A 173 -1.82 -8.33 29.25
CA GLY A 173 -1.95 -9.65 28.62
C GLY A 173 -0.60 -10.28 28.30
N ALA A 174 0.38 -9.47 27.85
CA ALA A 174 1.72 -9.98 27.57
C ALA A 174 2.45 -10.42 28.87
N VAL A 175 2.35 -9.62 29.91
CA VAL A 175 2.90 -9.96 31.23
C VAL A 175 2.23 -11.22 31.82
N GLN A 176 0.92 -11.31 31.68
CA GLN A 176 0.16 -12.48 32.18
C GLN A 176 0.50 -13.75 31.39
N PHE A 177 0.67 -13.66 30.06
CA PHE A 177 1.08 -14.79 29.24
C PHE A 177 2.50 -15.24 29.57
N GLY A 178 3.39 -14.28 29.77
CA GLY A 178 4.78 -14.49 30.16
C GLY A 178 5.58 -15.30 29.12
N ARG A 179 6.65 -15.92 29.60
CA ARG A 179 7.45 -16.87 28.85
C ARG A 179 7.14 -18.29 29.32
N GLN A 180 6.76 -19.15 28.40
CA GLN A 180 6.36 -20.51 28.74
C GLN A 180 6.78 -21.52 27.67
N SER A 181 6.88 -22.79 28.06
CA SER A 181 7.05 -23.90 27.14
C SER A 181 5.69 -24.36 26.63
N VAL A 182 5.55 -24.47 25.33
CA VAL A 182 4.31 -24.90 24.67
C VAL A 182 4.58 -26.03 23.69
N GLN A 183 3.54 -26.78 23.36
CA GLN A 183 3.58 -27.75 22.28
C GLN A 183 2.87 -27.14 21.07
N VAL A 184 3.51 -27.22 19.89
CA VAL A 184 2.98 -26.69 18.62
C VAL A 184 2.92 -27.79 17.60
N ARG A 185 1.85 -27.88 16.84
CA ARG A 185 1.75 -28.71 15.64
C ARG A 185 1.12 -27.92 14.48
N VAL A 186 1.65 -28.12 13.29
CA VAL A 186 1.06 -27.57 12.06
C VAL A 186 -0.13 -28.43 11.67
N ILE A 187 -1.29 -27.81 11.38
CA ILE A 187 -2.55 -28.51 11.09
C ILE A 187 -3.07 -28.26 9.67
N ASN A 188 -2.35 -27.44 8.91
CA ASN A 188 -2.63 -27.29 7.47
C ASN A 188 -1.37 -27.13 6.66
#